data_9f79378bd59085b6a69057cb259e7eef
#
_entry.id   9f79378bd59085b6a69057cb259e7eef
#
_cell.length_a   1.000
_cell.length_b   1.000
_cell.length_c   1.000
_cell.angle_alpha   90.00
_cell.angle_beta   90.00
_cell.angle_gamma   90.00
#
_symmetry.space_group_name_H-M   'P 1'
#
loop_
_entity.id
_entity.type
_entity.pdbx_description
1 polymer ?
#
loop_
_entity_poly.entity_id
_entity_poly.type
_entity_poly.pdbx_seq_one_letter_code
_entity_poly.pdbx_strand_id
1 'polypeptide(L)'
;DVVAAAADVTTILEFSPAAVEGIDDNIAGTMEYRRGPDSVRGLPAGNAWLYVDLDGADATEVQDKASRLLEALGRLGRVKEGRIVTDAADRAALWRVREDGAGLATRLASGVESWGGWEDAAVAPENLSAYLADLNSLLAEHNLTGVMYGHFGAGCMHVRITFDQR
;
A
#
# COMPACT_ATOMS: atom_id res chain seq x y z
N ASP A 1 6.86 0.57 -7.24
CA ASP A 1 6.31 1.84 -6.74
C ASP A 1 4.79 1.75 -6.62
N VAL A 2 4.17 2.75 -6.01
CA VAL A 2 2.74 2.80 -5.72
C VAL A 2 1.86 2.83 -6.98
N VAL A 3 2.33 3.43 -8.07
CA VAL A 3 1.62 3.48 -9.36
C VAL A 3 1.56 2.10 -9.99
N ALA A 4 2.69 1.37 -9.98
CA ALA A 4 2.75 0.00 -10.48
C ALA A 4 1.89 -0.95 -9.63
N ALA A 5 1.89 -0.76 -8.30
CA ALA A 5 1.03 -1.53 -7.40
C ALA A 5 -0.46 -1.30 -7.69
N ALA A 6 -0.85 -0.04 -7.92
CA ALA A 6 -2.22 0.31 -8.28
C ALA A 6 -2.67 -0.31 -9.61
N ALA A 7 -1.76 -0.48 -10.57
CA ALA A 7 -2.07 -1.12 -11.86
C ALA A 7 -2.43 -2.61 -11.73
N ASP A 8 -2.07 -3.26 -10.63
CA ASP A 8 -2.38 -4.66 -10.37
C ASP A 8 -3.74 -4.86 -9.67
N VAL A 9 -4.36 -3.78 -9.17
CA VAL A 9 -5.61 -3.85 -8.38
C VAL A 9 -6.74 -4.51 -9.15
N THR A 10 -6.93 -4.18 -10.42
CA THR A 10 -8.01 -4.77 -11.24
C THR A 10 -7.88 -6.29 -11.35
N THR A 11 -6.65 -6.80 -11.51
CA THR A 11 -6.38 -8.25 -11.50
C THR A 11 -6.65 -8.86 -10.13
N ILE A 12 -6.29 -8.17 -9.05
CA ILE A 12 -6.58 -8.64 -7.68
C ILE A 12 -8.09 -8.75 -7.43
N LEU A 13 -8.86 -7.77 -7.91
CA LEU A 13 -10.32 -7.74 -7.74
C LEU A 13 -11.04 -8.91 -8.43
N GLU A 14 -10.46 -9.50 -9.48
CA GLU A 14 -11.00 -10.72 -10.11
C GLU A 14 -11.06 -11.92 -9.15
N PHE A 15 -10.26 -11.90 -8.09
CA PHE A 15 -10.25 -12.92 -7.05
C PHE A 15 -11.22 -12.64 -5.88
N SER A 16 -12.04 -11.60 -5.99
CA SER A 16 -13.03 -11.21 -4.96
C SER A 16 -12.40 -11.15 -3.57
N PRO A 17 -11.39 -10.31 -3.34
CA PRO A 17 -10.79 -10.13 -2.02
C PRO A 17 -11.75 -9.46 -1.04
N ALA A 18 -11.61 -9.76 0.25
CA ALA A 18 -12.34 -9.07 1.31
C ALA A 18 -11.82 -7.63 1.50
N ALA A 19 -10.51 -7.42 1.30
CA ALA A 19 -9.89 -6.09 1.32
C ALA A 19 -8.63 -6.05 0.45
N VAL A 20 -8.33 -4.87 -0.12
CA VAL A 20 -7.05 -4.55 -0.77
C VAL A 20 -6.59 -3.19 -0.25
N GLU A 21 -5.61 -3.21 0.63
CA GLU A 21 -5.00 -2.02 1.22
C GLU A 21 -3.61 -1.80 0.64
N GLY A 22 -3.17 -0.55 0.57
CA GLY A 22 -1.83 -0.23 0.05
C GLY A 22 -1.11 0.82 0.87
N ILE A 23 0.22 0.72 0.85
CA ILE A 23 1.14 1.71 1.42
C ILE A 23 2.31 1.95 0.47
N ASP A 24 2.86 3.16 0.52
CA ASP A 24 4.13 3.50 -0.14
C ASP A 24 5.34 3.28 0.78
N ASP A 25 6.53 3.51 0.24
CA ASP A 25 7.80 3.38 0.98
C ASP A 25 8.00 4.51 2.01
N ASN A 26 7.33 5.65 1.90
CA ASN A 26 7.36 6.69 2.91
C ASN A 26 6.70 6.22 4.22
N ILE A 27 5.62 5.45 4.13
CA ILE A 27 4.97 4.82 5.30
C ILE A 27 5.95 3.82 5.96
N ALA A 28 6.49 2.88 5.19
CA ALA A 28 7.40 1.86 5.71
C ALA A 28 8.68 2.48 6.28
N GLY A 29 9.30 3.42 5.57
CA GLY A 29 10.50 4.12 6.02
C GLY A 29 10.27 4.96 7.28
N THR A 30 9.11 5.59 7.42
CA THR A 30 8.75 6.32 8.64
C THR A 30 8.56 5.37 9.82
N MET A 31 7.92 4.22 9.59
CA MET A 31 7.79 3.18 10.62
C MET A 31 9.16 2.68 11.10
N GLU A 32 10.03 2.33 10.15
CA GLU A 32 11.40 1.87 10.45
C GLU A 32 12.19 2.92 11.23
N TYR A 33 12.15 4.18 10.79
CA TYR A 33 12.83 5.28 11.46
C TYR A 33 12.32 5.51 12.89
N ARG A 34 10.99 5.41 13.11
CA ARG A 34 10.38 5.72 14.42
C ARG A 34 10.38 4.56 15.40
N ARG A 35 10.30 3.34 14.91
CA ARG A 35 10.08 2.12 15.72
C ARG A 35 11.24 1.11 15.59
N GLY A 36 12.22 1.39 14.72
CA GLY A 36 13.35 0.52 14.43
C GLY A 36 13.05 -0.53 13.34
N PRO A 37 14.09 -1.22 12.83
CA PRO A 37 13.99 -2.11 11.66
C PRO A 37 13.07 -3.32 11.88
N ASP A 38 12.89 -3.76 13.13
CA ASP A 38 11.99 -4.86 13.44
C ASP A 38 10.51 -4.52 13.18
N SER A 39 10.16 -3.23 13.15
CA SER A 39 8.79 -2.78 12.92
C SER A 39 8.26 -3.04 11.51
N VAL A 40 9.15 -3.18 10.55
CA VAL A 40 8.85 -3.47 9.14
C VAL A 40 9.28 -4.88 8.72
N ARG A 41 9.74 -5.68 9.70
CA ARG A 41 10.13 -7.07 9.47
C ARG A 41 8.96 -7.84 8.85
N GLY A 42 9.24 -8.51 7.77
CA GLY A 42 8.23 -9.29 7.05
C GLY A 42 7.60 -8.58 5.86
N LEU A 43 7.83 -7.30 5.64
CA LEU A 43 7.56 -6.71 4.35
C LEU A 43 8.49 -7.34 3.29
N PRO A 44 7.95 -7.82 2.15
CA PRO A 44 8.77 -8.29 1.04
C PRO A 44 9.55 -7.14 0.41
N ALA A 45 10.53 -7.45 -0.43
CA ALA A 45 11.31 -6.44 -1.14
C ALA A 45 10.43 -5.59 -2.06
N GLY A 46 10.46 -4.26 -1.90
CA GLY A 46 9.63 -3.35 -2.70
C GLY A 46 9.71 -1.89 -2.25
N ASN A 47 8.98 -1.04 -2.97
CA ASN A 47 8.80 0.38 -2.67
C ASN A 47 7.30 0.75 -2.57
N ALA A 48 6.43 -0.23 -2.64
CA ALA A 48 5.02 -0.16 -2.31
C ALA A 48 4.52 -1.58 -2.03
N TRP A 49 3.55 -1.72 -1.17
CA TRP A 49 3.01 -3.02 -0.76
C TRP A 49 1.50 -2.99 -0.80
N LEU A 50 0.93 -4.06 -1.35
CA LEU A 50 -0.50 -4.34 -1.26
C LEU A 50 -0.75 -5.46 -0.26
N TYR A 51 -1.64 -5.20 0.66
CA TYR A 51 -2.19 -6.18 1.60
C TYR A 51 -3.52 -6.67 1.03
N VAL A 52 -3.60 -7.94 0.74
CA VAL A 52 -4.80 -8.53 0.14
C VAL A 52 -5.36 -9.56 1.12
N ASP A 53 -6.51 -9.25 1.69
CA ASP A 53 -7.24 -10.20 2.52
C ASP A 53 -8.17 -11.04 1.64
N LEU A 54 -7.99 -12.35 1.75
CA LEU A 54 -8.82 -13.32 1.04
C LEU A 54 -9.64 -14.14 2.04
N ASP A 55 -10.86 -14.41 1.68
CA ASP A 55 -11.77 -15.29 2.39
C ASP A 55 -12.20 -16.48 1.53
N GLY A 56 -12.79 -17.47 2.15
CA GLY A 56 -13.32 -18.68 1.51
C GLY A 56 -14.02 -19.57 2.52
N ALA A 57 -14.61 -20.66 2.06
CA ALA A 57 -15.34 -21.59 2.92
C ALA A 57 -14.44 -22.35 3.91
N ASP A 58 -13.18 -22.55 3.53
CA ASP A 58 -12.17 -23.21 4.37
C ASP A 58 -10.74 -22.76 4.02
N ALA A 59 -9.78 -23.20 4.85
CA ALA A 59 -8.37 -22.85 4.69
C ALA A 59 -7.76 -23.32 3.35
N THR A 60 -8.23 -24.44 2.81
CA THR A 60 -7.74 -24.97 1.53
C THR A 60 -8.16 -24.08 0.38
N GLU A 61 -9.42 -23.69 0.34
CA GLU A 61 -9.94 -22.75 -0.68
C GLU A 61 -9.20 -21.42 -0.64
N VAL A 62 -8.99 -20.85 0.55
CA VAL A 62 -8.25 -19.60 0.71
C VAL A 62 -6.80 -19.73 0.24
N GLN A 63 -6.13 -20.85 0.60
CA GLN A 63 -4.75 -21.10 0.16
C GLN A 63 -4.65 -21.23 -1.36
N ASP A 64 -5.58 -21.95 -2.00
CA ASP A 64 -5.62 -22.14 -3.45
C ASP A 64 -5.90 -20.81 -4.16
N LYS A 65 -6.84 -20.01 -3.62
CA LYS A 65 -7.14 -18.67 -4.13
C LYS A 65 -5.91 -17.75 -4.06
N ALA A 66 -5.21 -17.74 -2.92
CA ALA A 66 -3.99 -16.95 -2.72
C ALA A 66 -2.87 -17.38 -3.67
N SER A 67 -2.67 -18.68 -3.86
CA SER A 67 -1.66 -19.21 -4.77
C SER A 67 -1.92 -18.80 -6.22
N ARG A 68 -3.16 -18.93 -6.69
CA ARG A 68 -3.56 -18.50 -8.03
C ARG A 68 -3.43 -17.00 -8.23
N LEU A 69 -3.73 -16.19 -7.20
CA LEU A 69 -3.52 -14.75 -7.24
C LEU A 69 -2.04 -14.41 -7.42
N LEU A 70 -1.16 -15.01 -6.62
CA LEU A 70 0.29 -14.79 -6.77
C LEU A 70 0.81 -15.18 -8.15
N GLU A 71 0.34 -16.30 -8.71
CA GLU A 71 0.67 -16.69 -10.09
C GLU A 71 0.18 -15.66 -11.13
N ALA A 72 -1.04 -15.16 -10.97
CA ALA A 72 -1.59 -14.15 -11.87
C ALA A 72 -0.77 -12.85 -11.82
N LEU A 73 -0.43 -12.37 -10.62
CA LEU A 73 0.41 -11.19 -10.43
C LEU A 73 1.84 -11.41 -10.95
N GLY A 74 2.40 -12.61 -10.74
CA GLY A 74 3.71 -12.97 -11.28
C GLY A 74 3.78 -12.88 -12.80
N ARG A 75 2.70 -13.24 -13.52
CA ARG A 75 2.62 -13.11 -14.99
C ARG A 75 2.59 -11.66 -15.47
N LEU A 76 2.15 -10.71 -14.65
CA LEU A 76 2.17 -9.29 -14.98
C LEU A 76 3.59 -8.68 -14.89
N GLY A 77 4.50 -9.31 -14.15
CA GLY A 77 5.91 -8.94 -14.08
C GLY A 77 6.23 -7.66 -13.31
N ARG A 78 5.25 -7.08 -12.60
CA ARG A 78 5.43 -5.86 -11.78
C ARG A 78 5.74 -6.17 -10.32
N VAL A 79 5.31 -7.31 -9.82
CA VAL A 79 5.55 -7.75 -8.45
C VAL A 79 6.99 -8.24 -8.32
N LYS A 80 7.75 -7.65 -7.40
CA LYS A 80 9.11 -8.08 -7.08
C LYS A 80 9.12 -9.33 -6.21
N GLU A 81 8.26 -9.36 -5.21
CA GLU A 81 8.11 -10.46 -4.27
C GLU A 81 6.69 -10.47 -3.72
N GLY A 82 6.10 -11.63 -3.61
CA GLY A 82 4.80 -11.85 -2.98
C GLY A 82 4.86 -13.00 -2.01
N ARG A 83 4.11 -12.94 -0.92
CA ARG A 83 4.06 -13.99 0.09
C ARG A 83 2.66 -14.19 0.63
N ILE A 84 2.34 -15.45 0.93
CA ILE A 84 1.11 -15.82 1.63
C ILE A 84 1.43 -15.87 3.12
N VAL A 85 0.66 -15.15 3.94
CA VAL A 85 0.86 -15.04 5.39
C VAL A 85 -0.35 -15.62 6.09
N THR A 86 -0.19 -16.77 6.71
CA THR A 86 -1.25 -17.49 7.43
C THR A 86 -1.14 -17.39 8.95
N ASP A 87 0.07 -17.16 9.47
CA ASP A 87 0.29 -16.98 10.90
C ASP A 87 -0.36 -15.68 11.39
N ALA A 88 -1.14 -15.77 12.47
CA ALA A 88 -1.91 -14.66 13.00
C ALA A 88 -1.02 -13.53 13.57
N ALA A 89 0.13 -13.88 14.17
CA ALA A 89 1.05 -12.90 14.73
C ALA A 89 1.78 -12.14 13.61
N ASP A 90 2.19 -12.83 12.56
CA ASP A 90 2.81 -12.23 11.37
C ASP A 90 1.81 -11.31 10.65
N ARG A 91 0.57 -11.75 10.47
CA ARG A 91 -0.50 -10.92 9.90
C ARG A 91 -0.70 -9.64 10.71
N ALA A 92 -0.84 -9.76 12.03
CA ALA A 92 -1.00 -8.60 12.90
C ALA A 92 0.21 -7.67 12.88
N ALA A 93 1.43 -8.20 12.75
CA ALA A 93 2.65 -7.40 12.63
C ALA A 93 2.68 -6.58 11.33
N LEU A 94 2.31 -7.19 10.21
CA LEU A 94 2.22 -6.51 8.92
C LEU A 94 1.12 -5.44 8.91
N TRP A 95 -0.06 -5.74 9.45
CA TRP A 95 -1.14 -4.77 9.57
C TRP A 95 -0.74 -3.55 10.41
N ARG A 96 0.04 -3.73 11.48
CA ARG A 96 0.57 -2.58 12.26
C ARG A 96 1.43 -1.64 11.43
N VAL A 97 2.16 -2.13 10.43
CA VAL A 97 2.93 -1.23 9.53
C VAL A 97 1.98 -0.28 8.81
N ARG A 98 0.83 -0.79 8.32
CA ARG A 98 -0.19 0.01 7.64
C ARG A 98 -0.88 0.98 8.61
N GLU A 99 -1.32 0.51 9.76
CA GLU A 99 -2.12 1.28 10.73
C GLU A 99 -1.28 2.33 11.46
N ASP A 100 -0.20 1.90 12.13
CA ASP A 100 0.66 2.81 12.89
C ASP A 100 1.45 3.73 11.96
N GLY A 101 1.89 3.23 10.79
CA GLY A 101 2.66 4.00 9.81
C GLY A 101 1.89 5.21 9.29
N ALA A 102 0.60 5.06 9.00
CA ALA A 102 -0.28 6.15 8.60
C ALA A 102 -0.34 7.26 9.67
N GLY A 103 -0.47 6.87 10.95
CA GLY A 103 -0.47 7.80 12.09
C GLY A 103 0.89 8.49 12.32
N LEU A 104 1.99 7.79 12.07
CA LEU A 104 3.34 8.31 12.25
C LEU A 104 3.81 9.21 11.09
N ALA A 105 3.21 9.10 9.93
CA ALA A 105 3.61 9.81 8.71
C ALA A 105 3.42 11.34 8.76
N THR A 106 3.01 11.89 9.90
CA THR A 106 2.97 13.36 10.13
C THR A 106 4.35 14.01 10.02
N ARG A 107 5.43 13.26 10.23
CA ARG A 107 6.80 13.67 10.02
C ARG A 107 7.60 12.50 9.44
N LEU A 108 8.06 12.67 8.22
CA LEU A 108 8.83 11.66 7.49
C LEU A 108 10.19 11.34 8.13
N ALA A 109 10.80 10.26 7.72
CA ALA A 109 12.17 9.90 8.14
C ALA A 109 13.19 10.99 7.78
N SER A 110 12.97 11.76 6.71
CA SER A 110 13.76 12.93 6.34
C SER A 110 13.64 14.12 7.31
N GLY A 111 12.70 14.08 8.26
CA GLY A 111 12.39 15.17 9.18
C GLY A 111 11.37 16.18 8.64
N VAL A 112 10.97 16.08 7.37
CA VAL A 112 9.97 16.95 6.74
C VAL A 112 8.58 16.61 7.30
N GLU A 113 7.80 17.64 7.60
CA GLU A 113 6.42 17.48 8.05
C GLU A 113 5.49 17.22 6.86
N SER A 114 4.49 16.38 7.07
CA SER A 114 3.42 16.14 6.11
C SER A 114 2.06 16.41 6.74
N TRP A 115 1.16 16.93 5.93
CA TRP A 115 -0.15 17.40 6.35
C TRP A 115 -1.24 16.55 5.68
N GLY A 116 -2.22 16.13 6.46
CA GLY A 116 -3.47 15.56 5.93
C GLY A 116 -4.31 16.63 5.25
N GLY A 117 -5.40 16.22 4.64
CA GLY A 117 -6.34 17.11 3.97
C GLY A 117 -6.64 16.68 2.54
N TRP A 118 -5.94 15.71 2.01
CA TRP A 118 -6.24 15.02 0.77
C TRP A 118 -6.67 13.58 1.09
N GLU A 119 -7.79 13.51 1.82
CA GLU A 119 -8.32 12.25 2.38
C GLU A 119 -9.55 11.83 1.59
N ASP A 120 -9.76 10.51 1.49
CA ASP A 120 -10.89 9.90 0.78
C ASP A 120 -11.02 10.35 -0.70
N ALA A 121 -9.89 10.66 -1.35
CA ALA A 121 -9.87 10.93 -2.78
C ALA A 121 -10.07 9.64 -3.56
N ALA A 122 -11.21 9.49 -4.20
CA ALA A 122 -11.60 8.23 -4.81
C ALA A 122 -11.79 8.35 -6.32
N VAL A 123 -11.31 7.34 -7.03
CA VAL A 123 -11.55 7.07 -8.45
C VAL A 123 -11.99 5.63 -8.62
N ALA A 124 -12.56 5.26 -9.75
CA ALA A 124 -12.78 3.85 -10.05
C ALA A 124 -11.45 3.08 -10.03
N PRO A 125 -11.38 1.86 -9.46
CA PRO A 125 -10.12 1.12 -9.27
C PRO A 125 -9.28 0.99 -10.54
N GLU A 126 -9.89 0.84 -11.70
CA GLU A 126 -9.21 0.79 -13.00
C GLU A 126 -8.48 2.09 -13.38
N ASN A 127 -8.86 3.22 -12.78
CA ASN A 127 -8.24 4.51 -13.00
C ASN A 127 -7.20 4.87 -11.92
N LEU A 128 -7.06 4.04 -10.88
CA LEU A 128 -6.23 4.37 -9.72
C LEU A 128 -4.76 4.58 -10.09
N SER A 129 -4.20 3.72 -10.93
CA SER A 129 -2.81 3.84 -11.38
C SER A 129 -2.55 5.15 -12.13
N ALA A 130 -3.44 5.54 -13.05
CA ALA A 130 -3.33 6.80 -13.79
C ALA A 130 -3.48 8.01 -12.85
N TYR A 131 -4.46 7.96 -11.95
CA TYR A 131 -4.66 9.01 -10.94
C TYR A 131 -3.42 9.23 -10.06
N LEU A 132 -2.80 8.16 -9.56
CA LEU A 132 -1.58 8.26 -8.75
C LEU A 132 -0.37 8.75 -9.55
N ALA A 133 -0.27 8.39 -10.82
CA ALA A 133 0.79 8.90 -11.70
C ALA A 133 0.65 10.42 -11.91
N ASP A 134 -0.56 10.89 -12.21
CA ASP A 134 -0.85 12.32 -12.40
C ASP A 134 -0.62 13.11 -11.10
N LEU A 135 -1.08 12.57 -9.96
CA LEU A 135 -0.86 13.20 -8.66
C LEU A 135 0.62 13.30 -8.31
N ASN A 136 1.40 12.24 -8.52
CA ASN A 136 2.86 12.26 -8.31
C ASN A 136 3.54 13.31 -9.19
N SER A 137 3.13 13.43 -10.46
CA SER A 137 3.66 14.42 -11.38
C SER A 137 3.35 15.84 -10.88
N LEU A 138 2.11 16.08 -10.49
CA LEU A 138 1.68 17.38 -9.94
C LEU A 138 2.46 17.75 -8.67
N LEU A 139 2.63 16.82 -7.73
CA LEU A 139 3.40 17.06 -6.52
C LEU A 139 4.87 17.37 -6.84
N ALA A 140 5.47 16.65 -7.79
CA ALA A 140 6.84 16.89 -8.22
C ALA A 140 7.03 18.28 -8.87
N GLU A 141 6.09 18.76 -9.70
CA GLU A 141 6.10 20.10 -10.27
C GLU A 141 6.15 21.20 -9.21
N HIS A 142 5.55 20.92 -8.04
CA HIS A 142 5.54 21.85 -6.91
C HIS A 142 6.62 21.56 -5.85
N ASN A 143 7.56 20.66 -6.12
CA ASN A 143 8.59 20.21 -5.17
C ASN A 143 8.00 19.66 -3.85
N LEU A 144 6.84 19.02 -3.94
CA LEU A 144 6.15 18.38 -2.82
C LEU A 144 6.30 16.87 -2.89
N THR A 145 6.20 16.21 -1.73
CA THR A 145 6.16 14.77 -1.62
C THR A 145 4.80 14.34 -1.07
N GLY A 146 4.21 13.32 -1.69
CA GLY A 146 3.03 12.63 -1.18
C GLY A 146 3.43 11.39 -0.39
N VAL A 147 2.74 11.15 0.71
CA VAL A 147 2.75 9.89 1.45
C VAL A 147 1.42 9.22 1.18
N MET A 148 1.46 8.09 0.47
CA MET A 148 0.27 7.49 -0.13
C MET A 148 -0.09 6.16 0.53
N TYR A 149 -1.30 6.07 1.01
CA TYR A 149 -1.87 4.85 1.58
C TYR A 149 -3.38 4.85 1.37
N GLY A 150 -4.03 3.71 1.48
CA GLY A 150 -5.48 3.71 1.38
C GLY A 150 -6.08 2.39 0.93
N HIS A 151 -7.36 2.46 0.61
CA HIS A 151 -8.23 1.37 0.22
C HIS A 151 -8.13 1.14 -1.29
N PHE A 152 -7.03 0.54 -1.73
CA PHE A 152 -6.73 0.37 -3.16
C PHE A 152 -7.83 -0.39 -3.91
N GLY A 153 -8.43 -1.41 -3.25
CA GLY A 153 -9.53 -2.17 -3.84
C GLY A 153 -10.80 -1.35 -4.12
N ALA A 154 -10.99 -0.27 -3.38
CA ALA A 154 -12.08 0.70 -3.58
C ALA A 154 -11.66 1.91 -4.42
N GLY A 155 -10.39 2.00 -4.83
CA GLY A 155 -9.85 3.18 -5.51
C GLY A 155 -9.80 4.43 -4.63
N CYS A 156 -9.85 4.28 -3.30
CA CYS A 156 -9.94 5.38 -2.34
C CYS A 156 -8.59 5.57 -1.63
N MET A 157 -8.04 6.77 -1.73
CA MET A 157 -6.71 7.11 -1.27
C MET A 157 -6.71 8.18 -0.19
N HIS A 158 -5.78 8.02 0.73
CA HIS A 158 -5.34 9.04 1.67
C HIS A 158 -3.95 9.50 1.26
N VAL A 159 -3.76 10.81 1.15
CA VAL A 159 -2.47 11.38 0.78
C VAL A 159 -2.10 12.48 1.75
N ARG A 160 -0.99 12.29 2.45
CA ARG A 160 -0.38 13.37 3.23
C ARG A 160 0.64 14.09 2.36
N ILE A 161 0.65 15.40 2.40
CA ILE A 161 1.49 16.20 1.50
C ILE A 161 2.43 17.10 2.31
N THR A 162 3.67 17.21 1.86
CA THR A 162 4.73 18.02 2.51
C THR A 162 4.58 19.52 2.19
N PHE A 163 3.40 20.09 2.46
CA PHE A 163 3.20 21.52 2.28
C PHE A 163 4.13 22.33 3.20
N ASP A 164 4.71 23.42 2.67
CA ASP A 164 5.33 24.45 3.50
C ASP A 164 4.24 25.39 4.02
N GLN A 165 3.93 25.25 5.29
CA GLN A 165 2.88 26.05 5.96
C GLN A 165 3.48 27.10 6.91
N ARG A 166 4.73 27.53 6.70
CA ARG A 166 5.40 28.53 7.52
C ARG A 166 5.35 29.90 6.89
#